data_25e066130e663f5a7299165228afbd72
#
_entry.id   25e066130e663f5a7299165228afbd72
#
_cell.length_a   1.000
_cell.length_b   1.000
_cell.length_c   1.000
_cell.angle_alpha   90.00
_cell.angle_beta   90.00
_cell.angle_gamma   90.00
#
_symmetry.space_group_name_H-M   'P 1'
#
loop_
_entity.id
_entity.type
_entity.pdbx_description
1 polymer ?
#
loop_
_entity_poly.entity_id
_entity_poly.type
_entity_poly.pdbx_seq_one_letter_code
_entity_poly.pdbx_strand_id
1 'polypeptide(L)'
;MAEIIQRDGTWAFDGTTVRITPGLHRSVPLFRQTYGEVVVPLEAIAGVVFEPERKRGRLRIRLREGADPLLQATGGRLPDPADPYRLVVDVDRAGVAEYVAEEIRRALMLDQIPKDPTKAYLLPGPPVPVSVRSSDGTVSFDGSQVRIDWADTSDRVKRATGPRIISVADLMQVEWLPNSGYEDGFLRFVTREGVFSKLPPEKDPYALDLWGSARRDLLTALVATAVTARLPHPSTRDSERVTDRRGITGAVPSAADHHDVLLRRLRELGELHRDGVLTDEEFAMTKAAVLRGF
;
A
#
# COMPACT_ATOMS: atom_id res chain seq x y z
N MET A 1 -16.75 26.85 7.83
CA MET A 1 -15.38 26.38 7.57
C MET A 1 -14.67 26.18 8.92
N ALA A 2 -14.20 24.97 9.20
CA ALA A 2 -13.47 24.65 10.42
C ALA A 2 -11.99 24.43 10.05
N GLU A 3 -11.08 25.12 10.75
CA GLU A 3 -9.67 25.10 10.40
C GLU A 3 -8.79 24.96 11.65
N ILE A 4 -7.72 24.19 11.53
CA ILE A 4 -6.68 24.08 12.54
C ILE A 4 -5.29 24.22 11.90
N ILE A 5 -4.52 25.18 12.40
CA ILE A 5 -3.16 25.46 11.94
C ILE A 5 -2.17 25.02 13.01
N GLN A 6 -1.21 24.17 12.63
CA GLN A 6 -0.15 23.64 13.47
C GLN A 6 1.19 23.74 12.73
N ARG A 7 2.29 23.62 13.46
CA ARG A 7 3.62 23.50 12.88
C ARG A 7 3.73 22.29 11.94
N ASP A 8 3.01 21.23 12.25
CA ASP A 8 2.99 19.96 11.51
C ASP A 8 2.20 20.05 10.20
N GLY A 9 1.26 20.99 10.10
CA GLY A 9 0.44 21.25 8.92
C GLY A 9 -0.85 21.99 9.25
N THR A 10 -1.64 22.22 8.22
CA THR A 10 -2.95 22.87 8.32
C THR A 10 -4.03 21.92 7.81
N TRP A 11 -5.12 21.78 8.55
CA TRP A 11 -6.33 21.10 8.10
C TRP A 11 -7.47 22.10 8.03
N ALA A 12 -8.14 22.18 6.89
CA ALA A 12 -9.29 23.05 6.66
C ALA A 12 -10.45 22.20 6.13
N PHE A 13 -11.60 22.27 6.82
CA PHE A 13 -12.83 21.58 6.44
C PHE A 13 -13.86 22.61 5.96
N ASP A 14 -14.39 22.45 4.75
CA ASP A 14 -15.36 23.35 4.13
C ASP A 14 -16.81 22.85 4.18
N GLY A 15 -17.04 21.66 4.74
CA GLY A 15 -18.33 20.98 4.80
C GLY A 15 -18.38 19.75 3.88
N THR A 16 -17.58 19.69 2.85
CA THR A 16 -17.56 18.60 1.85
C THR A 16 -16.19 17.97 1.69
N THR A 17 -15.12 18.73 1.95
CA THR A 17 -13.74 18.26 1.80
C THR A 17 -12.88 18.69 2.99
N VAL A 18 -11.90 17.84 3.32
CA VAL A 18 -10.81 18.19 4.23
C VAL A 18 -9.56 18.42 3.41
N ARG A 19 -9.10 19.68 3.38
CA ARG A 19 -7.82 20.05 2.77
C ARG A 19 -6.72 19.93 3.80
N ILE A 20 -5.72 19.12 3.51
CA ILE A 20 -4.57 18.84 4.37
C ILE A 20 -3.33 19.41 3.69
N THR A 21 -2.75 20.45 4.27
CA THR A 21 -1.51 21.07 3.78
C THR A 21 -0.38 20.76 4.75
N PRO A 22 0.70 20.09 4.33
CA PRO A 22 1.83 19.77 5.23
C PRO A 22 2.58 21.03 5.65
N GLY A 23 3.06 21.05 6.88
CA GLY A 23 3.91 22.13 7.36
C GLY A 23 5.28 22.13 6.68
N LEU A 24 5.88 23.31 6.57
CA LEU A 24 7.21 23.49 5.95
C LEU A 24 8.35 23.39 6.96
N HIS A 25 8.05 23.17 8.23
CA HIS A 25 9.07 23.07 9.25
C HIS A 25 9.92 21.80 9.09
N ARG A 26 11.22 21.88 9.42
CA ARG A 26 12.19 20.78 9.29
C ARG A 26 11.82 19.49 10.07
N SER A 27 10.93 19.58 11.05
CA SER A 27 10.43 18.43 11.80
C SER A 27 9.35 17.64 11.04
N VAL A 28 8.77 18.23 9.99
CA VAL A 28 7.81 17.54 9.14
C VAL A 28 8.56 16.59 8.21
N PRO A 29 8.18 15.31 8.11
CA PRO A 29 8.86 14.37 7.23
C PRO A 29 8.90 14.83 5.78
N LEU A 30 10.05 14.60 5.14
CA LEU A 30 10.28 14.95 3.73
C LEU A 30 9.19 14.35 2.82
N PHE A 31 8.75 13.14 3.12
CA PHE A 31 7.69 12.48 2.37
C PHE A 31 6.42 13.34 2.33
N ARG A 32 5.92 13.83 3.47
CA ARG A 32 4.71 14.66 3.53
C ARG A 32 4.89 15.97 2.75
N GLN A 33 6.05 16.61 2.90
CA GLN A 33 6.36 17.85 2.16
C GLN A 33 6.39 17.63 0.64
N THR A 34 6.93 16.47 0.20
CA THR A 34 7.01 16.13 -1.22
C THR A 34 5.67 15.63 -1.78
N TYR A 35 4.90 14.89 -0.96
CA TYR A 35 3.54 14.46 -1.33
C TYR A 35 2.62 15.66 -1.54
N GLY A 36 2.84 16.71 -0.74
CA GLY A 36 2.15 17.99 -0.89
C GLY A 36 0.77 18.02 -0.24
N GLU A 37 -0.06 18.92 -0.75
CA GLU A 37 -1.43 19.09 -0.31
C GLU A 37 -2.31 17.92 -0.73
N VAL A 38 -3.16 17.47 0.19
CA VAL A 38 -4.15 16.41 -0.05
C VAL A 38 -5.54 16.96 0.18
N VAL A 39 -6.41 16.80 -0.80
CA VAL A 39 -7.84 17.12 -0.68
C VAL A 39 -8.61 15.82 -0.49
N VAL A 40 -9.17 15.65 0.69
CA VAL A 40 -9.91 14.44 1.08
C VAL A 40 -11.40 14.72 1.00
N PRO A 41 -12.13 14.16 0.03
CA PRO A 41 -13.58 14.30 -0.03
C PRO A 41 -14.24 13.56 1.14
N LEU A 42 -15.35 14.09 1.63
CA LEU A 42 -16.08 13.52 2.76
C LEU A 42 -16.46 12.04 2.53
N GLU A 43 -16.81 11.69 1.29
CA GLU A 43 -17.13 10.32 0.85
C GLU A 43 -15.98 9.31 1.06
N ALA A 44 -14.73 9.79 1.09
CA ALA A 44 -13.56 8.94 1.32
C ALA A 44 -13.30 8.68 2.81
N ILE A 45 -13.97 9.41 3.71
CA ILE A 45 -13.69 9.38 5.14
C ILE A 45 -14.57 8.33 5.83
N ALA A 46 -13.95 7.36 6.50
CA ALA A 46 -14.63 6.41 7.39
C ALA A 46 -14.84 6.96 8.80
N GLY A 47 -14.03 7.93 9.22
CA GLY A 47 -14.13 8.57 10.52
C GLY A 47 -12.95 9.48 10.84
N VAL A 48 -13.12 10.25 11.88
CA VAL A 48 -12.09 11.14 12.42
C VAL A 48 -11.99 10.97 13.93
N VAL A 49 -10.77 10.96 14.45
CA VAL A 49 -10.49 10.80 15.88
C VAL A 49 -9.48 11.86 16.31
N PHE A 50 -9.78 12.51 17.43
CA PHE A 50 -8.81 13.31 18.14
C PHE A 50 -8.47 12.60 19.46
N GLU A 51 -7.20 12.36 19.69
CA GLU A 51 -6.64 11.74 20.89
C GLU A 51 -5.82 12.80 21.63
N PRO A 52 -6.35 13.38 22.72
CA PRO A 52 -5.60 14.33 23.52
C PRO A 52 -4.50 13.59 24.31
N GLU A 53 -3.30 14.12 24.29
CA GLU A 53 -2.19 13.64 25.09
C GLU A 53 -1.63 14.76 25.98
N ARG A 54 -0.83 14.38 26.96
CA ARG A 54 -0.31 15.29 28.00
C ARG A 54 0.52 16.47 27.46
N LYS A 55 1.22 16.27 26.34
CA LYS A 55 2.08 17.28 25.72
C LYS A 55 1.61 17.66 24.31
N ARG A 56 1.15 16.70 23.54
CA ARG A 56 0.69 16.89 22.17
C ARG A 56 -0.38 15.87 21.86
N GLY A 57 -1.53 16.31 21.37
CA GLY A 57 -2.58 15.43 20.87
C GLY A 57 -2.35 15.00 19.44
N ARG A 58 -3.18 14.08 18.99
CA ARG A 58 -3.18 13.57 17.60
C ARG A 58 -4.57 13.66 17.01
N LEU A 59 -4.71 14.39 15.93
CA LEU A 59 -5.90 14.38 15.09
C LEU A 59 -5.62 13.46 13.88
N ARG A 60 -6.50 12.49 13.65
CA ARG A 60 -6.34 11.49 12.58
C ARG A 60 -7.64 11.30 11.80
N ILE A 61 -7.55 11.32 10.47
CA ILE A 61 -8.60 10.86 9.59
C ILE A 61 -8.36 9.38 9.27
N ARG A 62 -9.43 8.60 9.33
CA ARG A 62 -9.46 7.22 8.83
C ARG A 62 -10.22 7.22 7.52
N LEU A 63 -9.58 6.79 6.47
CA LEU A 63 -10.19 6.65 5.15
C LEU A 63 -10.94 5.31 5.03
N ARG A 64 -11.90 5.28 4.13
CA ARG A 64 -12.58 4.04 3.74
C ARG A 64 -11.58 3.15 2.99
N GLU A 65 -11.71 1.86 3.19
CA GLU A 65 -10.89 0.88 2.47
C GLU A 65 -11.06 1.04 0.95
N GLY A 66 -9.95 1.03 0.22
CA GLY A 66 -9.94 1.24 -1.23
C GLY A 66 -10.07 2.71 -1.68
N ALA A 67 -10.34 3.67 -0.78
CA ALA A 67 -10.52 5.06 -1.19
C ALA A 67 -9.23 5.75 -1.65
N ASP A 68 -8.07 5.29 -1.19
CA ASP A 68 -6.79 5.98 -1.37
C ASP A 68 -5.72 5.07 -1.98
N PRO A 69 -5.14 5.45 -3.14
CA PRO A 69 -4.05 4.70 -3.74
C PRO A 69 -2.77 4.69 -2.88
N LEU A 70 -2.54 5.70 -2.00
CA LEU A 70 -1.41 5.71 -1.08
C LEU A 70 -1.52 4.60 -0.05
N LEU A 71 -2.65 4.48 0.61
CA LEU A 71 -2.89 3.40 1.59
C LEU A 71 -2.85 2.03 0.91
N GLN A 72 -3.36 1.93 -0.31
CA GLN A 72 -3.30 0.69 -1.09
C GLN A 72 -1.86 0.32 -1.46
N ALA A 73 -1.07 1.25 -1.97
CA ALA A 73 0.31 1.02 -2.39
C ALA A 73 1.24 0.67 -1.22
N THR A 74 1.01 1.30 -0.07
CA THR A 74 1.85 1.12 1.12
C THR A 74 1.36 0.02 2.05
N GLY A 75 0.15 -0.49 1.84
CA GLY A 75 -0.49 -1.46 2.73
C GLY A 75 -0.60 -0.96 4.17
N GLY A 76 -0.73 0.36 4.36
CA GLY A 76 -0.78 1.01 5.67
C GLY A 76 0.55 1.00 6.45
N ARG A 77 1.68 0.69 5.78
CA ARG A 77 3.02 0.56 6.41
C ARG A 77 3.81 1.86 6.43
N LEU A 78 3.21 3.00 6.06
CA LEU A 78 3.88 4.28 6.26
C LEU A 78 4.20 4.48 7.73
N PRO A 79 5.43 4.93 8.07
CA PRO A 79 5.74 5.34 9.43
C PRO A 79 4.77 6.43 9.90
N ASP A 80 4.32 6.34 11.14
CA ASP A 80 3.34 7.26 11.75
C ASP A 80 3.62 8.75 11.48
N PRO A 81 4.86 9.27 11.59
CA PRO A 81 5.12 10.67 11.30
C PRO A 81 4.95 11.05 9.82
N ALA A 82 5.07 10.07 8.90
CA ALA A 82 4.95 10.30 7.45
C ALA A 82 3.51 10.16 6.93
N ASP A 83 2.58 9.68 7.76
CA ASP A 83 1.16 9.58 7.42
C ASP A 83 0.57 10.98 7.18
N PRO A 84 0.09 11.32 5.96
CA PRO A 84 -0.49 12.62 5.67
C PRO A 84 -1.84 12.84 6.37
N TYR A 85 -2.54 11.78 6.77
CA TYR A 85 -3.85 11.81 7.42
C TYR A 85 -3.77 11.98 8.93
N ARG A 86 -2.63 12.44 9.42
CA ARG A 86 -2.35 12.70 10.81
C ARG A 86 -1.83 14.12 11.01
N LEU A 87 -2.32 14.78 12.07
CA LEU A 87 -1.84 16.07 12.53
C LEU A 87 -1.45 15.99 14.00
N VAL A 88 -0.25 16.46 14.31
CA VAL A 88 0.18 16.65 15.70
C VAL A 88 -0.36 17.99 16.19
N VAL A 89 -1.08 17.96 17.31
CA VAL A 89 -1.80 19.11 17.87
C VAL A 89 -1.15 19.52 19.18
N ASP A 90 -0.76 20.78 19.30
CA ASP A 90 -0.27 21.33 20.57
C ASP A 90 -1.42 21.46 21.59
N VAL A 91 -1.13 21.33 22.88
CA VAL A 91 -2.14 21.24 23.96
C VAL A 91 -3.07 22.46 24.01
N ASP A 92 -2.55 23.64 23.74
CA ASP A 92 -3.32 24.89 23.69
C ASP A 92 -4.33 24.94 22.54
N ARG A 93 -4.20 24.04 21.58
CA ARG A 93 -5.09 23.91 20.41
C ARG A 93 -6.00 22.67 20.46
N ALA A 94 -5.99 21.94 21.56
CA ALA A 94 -6.82 20.73 21.72
C ALA A 94 -8.32 21.00 21.50
N GLY A 95 -8.85 22.12 22.02
CA GLY A 95 -10.25 22.47 21.79
C GLY A 95 -10.59 22.78 20.34
N VAL A 96 -9.65 23.36 19.58
CA VAL A 96 -9.84 23.60 18.14
C VAL A 96 -9.82 22.28 17.37
N ALA A 97 -8.93 21.35 17.74
CA ALA A 97 -8.86 20.02 17.13
C ALA A 97 -10.14 19.23 17.37
N GLU A 98 -10.68 19.27 18.59
CA GLU A 98 -11.95 18.61 18.92
C GLU A 98 -13.11 19.23 18.12
N TYR A 99 -13.16 20.57 18.01
CA TYR A 99 -14.16 21.25 17.19
C TYR A 99 -14.10 20.82 15.72
N VAL A 100 -12.90 20.79 15.12
CA VAL A 100 -12.72 20.33 13.72
C VAL A 100 -13.15 18.86 13.56
N ALA A 101 -12.77 18.00 14.52
CA ALA A 101 -13.18 16.61 14.51
C ALA A 101 -14.70 16.45 14.58
N GLU A 102 -15.38 17.25 15.45
CA GLU A 102 -16.81 17.20 15.62
C GLU A 102 -17.57 17.70 14.39
N GLU A 103 -17.09 18.77 13.73
CA GLU A 103 -17.68 19.26 12.48
C GLU A 103 -17.60 18.20 11.37
N ILE A 104 -16.47 17.50 11.24
CA ILE A 104 -16.34 16.42 10.27
C ILE A 104 -17.27 15.24 10.64
N ARG A 105 -17.33 14.83 11.91
CA ARG A 105 -18.25 13.76 12.38
C ARG A 105 -19.70 14.09 12.07
N ARG A 106 -20.09 15.34 12.33
CA ARG A 106 -21.43 15.83 12.05
C ARG A 106 -21.78 15.76 10.56
N ALA A 107 -20.86 16.19 9.68
CA ALA A 107 -21.04 16.12 8.25
C ALA A 107 -21.17 14.66 7.76
N LEU A 108 -20.29 13.76 8.24
CA LEU A 108 -20.37 12.32 7.92
C LEU A 108 -21.73 11.71 8.31
N MET A 109 -22.31 12.14 9.43
CA MET A 109 -23.62 11.68 9.89
C MET A 109 -24.76 12.28 9.07
N LEU A 110 -24.71 13.57 8.76
CA LEU A 110 -25.76 14.26 7.99
C LEU A 110 -25.84 13.73 6.56
N ASP A 111 -24.71 13.52 5.92
CA ASP A 111 -24.62 13.02 4.55
C ASP A 111 -24.70 11.49 4.48
N GLN A 112 -24.87 10.82 5.62
CA GLN A 112 -25.01 9.37 5.73
C GLN A 112 -23.90 8.61 4.96
N ILE A 113 -22.65 9.09 5.06
CA ILE A 113 -21.53 8.49 4.33
C ILE A 113 -21.34 7.03 4.77
N PRO A 114 -21.37 6.07 3.80
CA PRO A 114 -21.21 4.66 4.11
C PRO A 114 -19.77 4.38 4.55
N LYS A 115 -19.62 3.40 5.45
CA LYS A 115 -18.29 2.95 5.92
C LYS A 115 -17.72 1.79 5.12
N ASP A 116 -18.50 1.27 4.18
CA ASP A 116 -18.10 0.12 3.34
C ASP A 116 -16.90 0.47 2.46
N PRO A 117 -16.11 -0.56 2.03
CA PRO A 117 -15.04 -0.38 1.06
C PRO A 117 -15.53 0.32 -0.21
N THR A 118 -14.65 1.12 -0.82
CA THR A 118 -14.96 1.79 -2.08
C THR A 118 -14.66 0.88 -3.27
N LYS A 119 -15.31 1.16 -4.40
CA LYS A 119 -15.08 0.41 -5.66
C LYS A 119 -14.14 1.12 -6.62
N ALA A 120 -13.67 2.30 -6.24
CA ALA A 120 -12.73 3.13 -6.98
C ALA A 120 -11.94 4.00 -6.00
N TYR A 121 -10.76 4.45 -6.42
CA TYR A 121 -10.03 5.46 -5.66
C TYR A 121 -10.78 6.79 -5.69
N LEU A 122 -11.00 7.38 -4.53
CA LEU A 122 -11.65 8.68 -4.34
C LEU A 122 -10.63 9.82 -4.20
N LEU A 123 -9.37 9.47 -3.87
CA LEU A 123 -8.27 10.40 -3.84
C LEU A 123 -7.40 10.20 -5.09
N PRO A 124 -6.85 11.28 -5.66
CA PRO A 124 -5.89 11.18 -6.75
C PRO A 124 -4.54 10.66 -6.21
N GLY A 125 -3.80 9.96 -7.07
CA GLY A 125 -2.39 9.69 -6.80
C GLY A 125 -1.53 10.95 -7.00
N PRO A 126 -0.23 10.89 -6.66
CA PRO A 126 0.71 11.96 -6.93
C PRO A 126 0.73 12.36 -8.40
N PRO A 127 1.01 13.65 -8.70
CA PRO A 127 1.15 14.10 -10.08
C PRO A 127 2.30 13.38 -10.78
N VAL A 128 2.17 13.20 -12.09
CA VAL A 128 3.22 12.65 -12.94
C VAL A 128 3.74 13.73 -13.90
N PRO A 129 5.01 13.68 -14.33
CA PRO A 129 5.98 12.63 -14.02
C PRO A 129 6.50 12.71 -12.58
N VAL A 130 6.80 11.55 -12.01
CA VAL A 130 7.43 11.44 -10.68
C VAL A 130 8.74 10.65 -10.81
N SER A 131 9.80 11.11 -10.12
CA SER A 131 11.09 10.44 -10.12
C SER A 131 11.70 10.48 -8.72
N VAL A 132 12.24 9.36 -8.28
CA VAL A 132 12.85 9.20 -6.95
C VAL A 132 14.17 8.46 -7.08
N ARG A 133 15.19 8.98 -6.42
CA ARG A 133 16.50 8.35 -6.29
C ARG A 133 16.60 7.63 -4.96
N SER A 134 16.89 6.34 -5.00
CA SER A 134 17.26 5.49 -3.87
C SER A 134 18.75 5.11 -3.91
N SER A 135 19.18 4.27 -2.99
CA SER A 135 20.54 3.73 -2.97
C SER A 135 20.80 2.75 -4.10
N ASP A 136 19.78 2.04 -4.54
CA ASP A 136 19.88 1.00 -5.59
C ASP A 136 19.69 1.57 -7.01
N GLY A 137 19.19 2.80 -7.13
CA GLY A 137 18.98 3.41 -8.45
C GLY A 137 17.98 4.55 -8.43
N THR A 138 17.60 4.97 -9.62
CA THR A 138 16.54 5.97 -9.81
C THR A 138 15.34 5.30 -10.46
N VAL A 139 14.18 5.45 -9.84
CA VAL A 139 12.91 5.03 -10.42
C VAL A 139 12.13 6.26 -10.85
N SER A 140 11.58 6.22 -12.05
CA SER A 140 10.71 7.27 -12.58
C SER A 140 9.46 6.67 -13.18
N PHE A 141 8.39 7.46 -13.15
CA PHE A 141 7.10 7.09 -13.74
C PHE A 141 6.51 8.30 -14.45
N ASP A 142 6.19 8.16 -15.73
CA ASP A 142 5.66 9.22 -16.59
C ASP A 142 4.13 9.21 -16.69
N GLY A 143 3.48 8.19 -16.15
CA GLY A 143 2.03 7.96 -16.23
C GLY A 143 1.67 6.75 -17.09
N SER A 144 2.58 6.28 -17.94
CA SER A 144 2.40 5.13 -18.84
C SER A 144 3.47 4.05 -18.62
N GLN A 145 4.67 4.46 -18.24
CA GLN A 145 5.82 3.55 -18.08
C GLN A 145 6.59 3.86 -16.80
N VAL A 146 7.02 2.79 -16.14
CA VAL A 146 8.02 2.84 -15.07
C VAL A 146 9.39 2.62 -15.69
N ARG A 147 10.36 3.47 -15.37
CA ARG A 147 11.76 3.30 -15.75
C ARG A 147 12.61 3.18 -14.48
N ILE A 148 13.50 2.19 -14.47
CA ILE A 148 14.49 1.98 -13.42
C ILE A 148 15.87 2.11 -14.04
N ASP A 149 16.66 3.05 -13.56
CA ASP A 149 18.07 3.23 -13.91
C ASP A 149 18.93 2.83 -12.70
N TRP A 150 19.75 1.79 -12.84
CA TRP A 150 20.53 1.21 -11.75
C TRP A 150 21.72 2.11 -11.35
N ALA A 151 21.98 2.19 -10.06
CA ALA A 151 23.18 2.84 -9.53
C ALA A 151 24.40 1.91 -9.68
N ASP A 152 25.61 2.50 -9.60
CA ASP A 152 26.86 1.71 -9.60
C ASP A 152 26.96 0.79 -8.37
N THR A 153 26.24 1.13 -7.30
CA THR A 153 26.12 0.37 -6.05
C THR A 153 25.13 -0.79 -6.11
N SER A 154 24.31 -0.88 -7.17
CA SER A 154 23.36 -1.97 -7.36
C SER A 154 24.06 -3.31 -7.60
N ASP A 155 23.37 -4.42 -7.32
CA ASP A 155 23.88 -5.75 -7.59
C ASP A 155 24.28 -5.93 -9.06
N ARG A 156 25.32 -6.74 -9.29
CA ARG A 156 25.86 -7.01 -10.64
C ARG A 156 24.79 -7.56 -11.60
N VAL A 157 23.87 -8.39 -11.09
CA VAL A 157 22.79 -8.95 -11.91
C VAL A 157 21.90 -7.84 -12.46
N LYS A 158 21.48 -6.88 -11.62
CA LYS A 158 20.67 -5.74 -12.05
C LYS A 158 21.39 -4.87 -13.06
N ARG A 159 22.64 -4.51 -12.78
CA ARG A 159 23.45 -3.68 -13.71
C ARG A 159 23.65 -4.35 -15.07
N ALA A 160 23.82 -5.68 -15.09
CA ALA A 160 23.97 -6.44 -16.31
C ALA A 160 22.71 -6.45 -17.19
N THR A 161 21.51 -6.24 -16.62
CA THR A 161 20.25 -6.16 -17.38
C THR A 161 20.06 -4.79 -18.07
N GLY A 162 20.86 -3.78 -17.72
CA GLY A 162 20.66 -2.40 -18.16
C GLY A 162 19.38 -1.77 -17.56
N PRO A 163 19.03 -0.56 -17.98
CA PRO A 163 17.80 0.11 -17.54
C PRO A 163 16.55 -0.73 -17.80
N ARG A 164 15.63 -0.76 -16.83
CA ARG A 164 14.35 -1.46 -17.00
C ARG A 164 13.26 -0.48 -17.37
N ILE A 165 12.48 -0.82 -18.38
CA ILE A 165 11.27 -0.09 -18.77
C ILE A 165 10.11 -1.07 -18.67
N ILE A 166 9.06 -0.69 -17.93
CA ILE A 166 7.90 -1.54 -17.64
C ILE A 166 6.64 -0.73 -17.97
N SER A 167 5.84 -1.21 -18.92
CA SER A 167 4.56 -0.59 -19.24
C SER A 167 3.55 -0.82 -18.11
N VAL A 168 2.70 0.17 -17.82
CA VAL A 168 1.58 0.01 -16.88
C VAL A 168 0.64 -1.13 -17.32
N ALA A 169 0.50 -1.36 -18.63
CA ALA A 169 -0.33 -2.44 -19.15
C ALA A 169 0.16 -3.84 -18.76
N ASP A 170 1.48 -3.99 -18.52
CA ASP A 170 2.10 -5.25 -18.11
C ASP A 170 2.11 -5.44 -16.59
N LEU A 171 1.82 -4.36 -15.83
CA LEU A 171 1.82 -4.40 -14.38
C LEU A 171 0.55 -5.04 -13.83
N MET A 172 0.75 -5.92 -12.87
CA MET A 172 -0.32 -6.52 -12.06
C MET A 172 -0.46 -5.84 -10.71
N GLN A 173 0.67 -5.50 -10.08
CA GLN A 173 0.70 -5.03 -8.71
C GLN A 173 2.00 -4.29 -8.44
N VAL A 174 1.97 -3.39 -7.47
CA VAL A 174 3.15 -2.80 -6.85
C VAL A 174 3.23 -3.31 -5.42
N GLU A 175 4.40 -3.75 -5.01
CA GLU A 175 4.71 -4.14 -3.65
C GLU A 175 5.71 -3.15 -3.07
N TRP A 176 5.44 -2.63 -1.90
CA TRP A 176 6.29 -1.70 -1.22
C TRP A 176 6.44 -2.03 0.26
N LEU A 177 7.67 -2.01 0.72
CA LEU A 177 8.03 -2.14 2.13
C LEU A 177 9.01 -1.02 2.49
N PRO A 178 8.76 -0.25 3.56
CA PRO A 178 9.66 0.80 3.97
C PRO A 178 10.99 0.23 4.52
N ASN A 179 12.07 0.95 4.26
CA ASN A 179 13.29 0.79 5.04
C ASN A 179 13.04 1.33 6.46
N SER A 180 13.11 0.44 7.45
CA SER A 180 12.89 0.78 8.86
C SER A 180 14.15 1.34 9.56
N GLY A 181 15.30 1.29 8.88
CA GLY A 181 16.62 1.57 9.44
C GLY A 181 17.24 0.38 10.19
N TYR A 182 16.46 -0.68 10.45
CA TYR A 182 16.92 -1.96 11.00
C TYR A 182 16.79 -3.09 9.98
N GLU A 183 15.79 -3.01 9.14
CA GLU A 183 15.51 -3.94 8.05
C GLU A 183 15.40 -3.15 6.76
N ASP A 184 16.00 -3.66 5.70
CA ASP A 184 15.93 -3.09 4.37
C ASP A 184 14.50 -3.21 3.83
N GLY A 185 14.09 -2.19 3.11
CA GLY A 185 12.83 -2.17 2.41
C GLY A 185 12.97 -2.53 0.93
N PHE A 186 11.89 -2.48 0.20
CA PHE A 186 11.92 -2.63 -1.24
C PHE A 186 10.72 -1.95 -1.93
N LEU A 187 10.89 -1.65 -3.22
CA LEU A 187 9.82 -1.30 -4.15
C LEU A 187 9.87 -2.28 -5.31
N ARG A 188 8.87 -3.12 -5.49
CA ARG A 188 8.79 -4.14 -6.54
C ARG A 188 7.60 -3.89 -7.47
N PHE A 189 7.84 -4.06 -8.76
CA PHE A 189 6.83 -4.02 -9.82
C PHE A 189 6.53 -5.44 -10.29
N VAL A 190 5.37 -5.97 -9.91
CA VAL A 190 4.95 -7.32 -10.28
C VAL A 190 4.30 -7.26 -11.66
N THR A 191 4.90 -7.93 -12.63
CA THR A 191 4.39 -8.04 -13.99
C THR A 191 3.65 -9.35 -14.21
N ARG A 192 2.85 -9.43 -15.29
CA ARG A 192 2.13 -10.66 -15.67
C ARG A 192 3.04 -11.85 -15.88
N GLU A 193 4.22 -11.61 -16.46
CA GLU A 193 5.23 -12.64 -16.72
C GLU A 193 6.03 -13.01 -15.47
N GLY A 194 6.19 -12.08 -14.54
CA GLY A 194 7.02 -12.20 -13.33
C GLY A 194 6.26 -12.59 -12.05
N VAL A 195 4.99 -12.98 -12.14
CA VAL A 195 4.15 -13.32 -10.95
C VAL A 195 4.78 -14.42 -10.08
N PHE A 196 5.62 -15.26 -10.65
CA PHE A 196 6.29 -16.35 -9.96
C PHE A 196 7.77 -16.08 -9.60
N SER A 197 8.31 -14.90 -9.94
CA SER A 197 9.67 -14.54 -9.57
C SER A 197 9.73 -14.21 -8.06
N LYS A 198 10.37 -15.09 -7.29
CA LYS A 198 10.63 -14.92 -5.86
C LYS A 198 12.07 -14.49 -5.59
N LEU A 199 12.69 -13.80 -6.53
CA LEU A 199 14.05 -13.32 -6.32
C LEU A 199 14.06 -12.30 -5.14
N PRO A 200 15.09 -12.36 -4.30
CA PRO A 200 15.25 -11.38 -3.25
C PRO A 200 15.46 -9.98 -3.87
N PRO A 201 15.02 -8.90 -3.21
CA PRO A 201 14.98 -7.55 -3.78
C PRO A 201 16.31 -7.07 -4.35
N GLU A 202 17.43 -7.45 -3.72
CA GLU A 202 18.78 -7.08 -4.16
C GLU A 202 19.17 -7.66 -5.53
N LYS A 203 18.55 -8.77 -5.96
CA LYS A 203 18.83 -9.48 -7.24
C LYS A 203 17.70 -9.39 -8.25
N ASP A 204 16.54 -8.86 -7.85
CA ASP A 204 15.36 -8.79 -8.70
C ASP A 204 15.42 -7.55 -9.60
N PRO A 205 15.51 -7.72 -10.96
CA PRO A 205 15.55 -6.60 -11.89
C PRO A 205 14.20 -5.84 -12.01
N TYR A 206 13.17 -6.26 -11.30
CA TYR A 206 11.88 -5.58 -11.18
C TYR A 206 11.66 -4.94 -9.81
N ALA A 207 12.69 -4.93 -8.96
CA ALA A 207 12.63 -4.34 -7.63
C ALA A 207 13.81 -3.41 -7.37
N LEU A 208 13.55 -2.30 -6.68
CA LEU A 208 14.59 -1.53 -6.01
C LEU A 208 14.74 -2.05 -4.58
N ASP A 209 15.98 -2.28 -4.20
CA ASP A 209 16.37 -2.57 -2.82
C ASP A 209 16.62 -1.26 -2.06
N LEU A 210 16.02 -1.12 -0.89
CA LEU A 210 15.97 0.13 -0.12
C LEU A 210 16.80 -0.02 1.16
N TRP A 211 18.11 -0.12 1.01
CA TRP A 211 19.08 -0.30 2.09
C TRP A 211 19.77 0.98 2.56
N GLY A 212 19.44 2.11 1.95
CA GLY A 212 20.14 3.37 2.19
C GLY A 212 19.53 4.24 3.28
N SER A 213 19.33 5.50 2.96
CA SER A 213 18.71 6.44 3.90
C SER A 213 17.19 6.23 3.98
N ALA A 214 16.68 5.70 5.09
CA ALA A 214 15.26 5.48 5.31
C ALA A 214 14.39 6.73 4.96
N ARG A 215 14.91 7.94 5.24
CA ARG A 215 14.23 9.20 4.90
C ARG A 215 14.08 9.40 3.39
N ARG A 216 15.08 9.02 2.59
CA ARG A 216 15.06 9.16 1.12
C ARG A 216 14.30 7.99 0.49
N ASP A 217 14.55 6.80 0.97
CA ASP A 217 13.93 5.57 0.49
C ASP A 217 12.39 5.61 0.67
N LEU A 218 11.93 6.30 1.71
CA LEU A 218 10.50 6.54 1.94
C LEU A 218 9.81 7.26 0.77
N LEU A 219 10.54 8.09 0.02
CA LEU A 219 9.99 8.79 -1.16
C LEU A 219 9.59 7.83 -2.28
N THR A 220 10.10 6.60 -2.30
CA THR A 220 9.70 5.59 -3.28
C THR A 220 8.21 5.24 -3.18
N ALA A 221 7.58 5.47 -2.01
CA ALA A 221 6.14 5.37 -1.84
C ALA A 221 5.36 6.32 -2.78
N LEU A 222 5.95 7.46 -3.20
CA LEU A 222 5.34 8.37 -4.19
C LEU A 222 5.16 7.66 -5.54
N VAL A 223 6.21 6.97 -6.00
CA VAL A 223 6.16 6.23 -7.25
C VAL A 223 5.21 5.04 -7.12
N ALA A 224 5.30 4.29 -6.01
CA ALA A 224 4.38 3.20 -5.72
C ALA A 224 2.91 3.66 -5.80
N THR A 225 2.60 4.80 -5.17
CA THR A 225 1.25 5.40 -5.17
C THR A 225 0.83 5.87 -6.56
N ALA A 226 1.72 6.56 -7.29
CA ALA A 226 1.42 7.08 -8.62
C ALA A 226 1.11 5.95 -9.63
N VAL A 227 1.84 4.83 -9.53
CA VAL A 227 1.58 3.64 -10.34
C VAL A 227 0.29 2.97 -9.90
N THR A 228 0.11 2.74 -8.59
CA THR A 228 -1.09 2.09 -8.04
C THR A 228 -2.38 2.82 -8.42
N ALA A 229 -2.36 4.16 -8.42
CA ALA A 229 -3.50 4.98 -8.83
C ALA A 229 -3.93 4.77 -10.30
N ARG A 230 -3.09 4.14 -11.12
CA ARG A 230 -3.35 3.86 -12.55
C ARG A 230 -3.58 2.39 -12.85
N LEU A 231 -3.39 1.53 -11.86
CA LEU A 231 -3.75 0.12 -11.96
C LEU A 231 -5.25 -0.06 -11.71
N PRO A 232 -5.85 -1.16 -12.22
CA PRO A 232 -7.22 -1.51 -11.88
C PRO A 232 -7.42 -1.59 -10.37
N HIS A 233 -8.51 -1.02 -9.89
CA HIS A 233 -8.84 -1.02 -8.47
C HIS A 233 -8.98 -2.46 -7.94
N PRO A 234 -8.57 -2.76 -6.69
CA PRO A 234 -8.64 -4.12 -6.14
C PRO A 234 -10.02 -4.78 -6.24
N SER A 235 -11.10 -4.02 -6.04
CA SER A 235 -12.47 -4.52 -6.16
C SER A 235 -12.85 -5.04 -7.55
N THR A 236 -12.23 -4.54 -8.62
CA THR A 236 -12.47 -5.04 -9.99
C THR A 236 -11.81 -6.39 -10.21
N ARG A 237 -10.64 -6.62 -9.61
CA ARG A 237 -9.92 -7.90 -9.68
C ARG A 237 -10.67 -9.01 -8.96
N ASP A 238 -11.31 -8.72 -7.85
CA ASP A 238 -12.13 -9.69 -7.13
C ASP A 238 -13.41 -10.04 -7.90
N SER A 239 -14.00 -9.04 -8.60
CA SER A 239 -15.16 -9.26 -9.46
C SER A 239 -14.83 -10.11 -10.68
N GLU A 240 -13.67 -9.92 -11.31
CA GLU A 240 -13.20 -10.74 -12.44
C GLU A 240 -12.90 -12.19 -12.00
N ARG A 241 -12.32 -12.38 -10.82
CA ARG A 241 -12.11 -13.73 -10.25
C ARG A 241 -13.42 -14.45 -9.94
N VAL A 242 -14.46 -13.70 -9.54
CA VAL A 242 -15.79 -14.26 -9.27
C VAL A 242 -16.53 -14.57 -10.58
N THR A 243 -16.37 -13.76 -11.64
CA THR A 243 -16.97 -13.99 -12.96
C THR A 243 -16.27 -15.12 -13.70
N ASP A 244 -14.96 -15.25 -13.60
CA ASP A 244 -14.20 -16.35 -14.21
C ASP A 244 -14.57 -17.70 -13.55
N ARG A 245 -14.86 -17.69 -12.25
CA ARG A 245 -15.45 -18.84 -11.55
C ARG A 245 -16.91 -19.12 -11.93
N ARG A 246 -17.66 -18.13 -12.42
CA ARG A 246 -19.05 -18.30 -12.89
C ARG A 246 -19.14 -18.67 -14.37
N GLY A 247 -18.10 -18.44 -15.17
CA GLY A 247 -18.01 -18.83 -16.57
C GLY A 247 -17.79 -20.33 -16.78
N ILE A 248 -17.44 -21.08 -15.75
CA ILE A 248 -17.42 -22.54 -15.75
C ILE A 248 -18.71 -22.99 -15.06
N THR A 249 -19.78 -23.12 -15.83
CA THR A 249 -21.03 -23.87 -15.58
C THR A 249 -21.36 -24.18 -14.12
N GLY A 250 -22.56 -23.74 -13.75
CA GLY A 250 -23.19 -23.99 -12.46
C GLY A 250 -23.05 -25.43 -11.97
N ALA A 251 -22.17 -25.58 -10.98
CA ALA A 251 -22.25 -26.63 -10.01
C ALA A 251 -21.88 -25.99 -8.66
N VAL A 252 -22.78 -26.08 -7.71
CA VAL A 252 -22.51 -25.86 -6.30
C VAL A 252 -21.29 -26.71 -5.94
N PRO A 253 -20.22 -26.17 -5.28
CA PRO A 253 -19.10 -27.01 -4.84
C PRO A 253 -19.65 -28.06 -3.91
N SER A 254 -19.72 -29.27 -4.40
CA SER A 254 -20.15 -30.44 -3.63
C SER A 254 -19.00 -30.83 -2.69
N ALA A 255 -19.33 -31.50 -1.60
CA ALA A 255 -18.33 -32.07 -0.69
C ALA A 255 -17.27 -32.93 -1.42
N ALA A 256 -17.53 -33.36 -2.65
CA ALA A 256 -16.61 -34.06 -3.53
C ALA A 256 -15.44 -33.20 -4.01
N ASP A 257 -15.65 -31.89 -4.29
CA ASP A 257 -14.57 -30.98 -4.78
C ASP A 257 -13.53 -30.70 -3.68
N HIS A 258 -13.97 -30.63 -2.41
CA HIS A 258 -13.08 -30.51 -1.25
C HIS A 258 -12.21 -31.75 -1.09
N HIS A 259 -12.80 -32.92 -1.34
CA HIS A 259 -12.10 -34.20 -1.23
C HIS A 259 -11.03 -34.38 -2.32
N ASP A 260 -11.30 -33.91 -3.54
CA ASP A 260 -10.36 -33.98 -4.65
C ASP A 260 -9.16 -33.04 -4.45
N VAL A 261 -9.37 -31.84 -3.88
CA VAL A 261 -8.28 -30.90 -3.54
C VAL A 261 -7.39 -31.49 -2.44
N LEU A 262 -7.99 -32.16 -1.44
CA LEU A 262 -7.27 -32.83 -0.36
C LEU A 262 -6.45 -34.01 -0.88
N LEU A 263 -7.02 -34.83 -1.73
CA LEU A 263 -6.32 -35.96 -2.35
C LEU A 263 -5.17 -35.52 -3.24
N ARG A 264 -5.32 -34.41 -3.96
CA ARG A 264 -4.24 -33.83 -4.77
C ARG A 264 -3.10 -33.35 -3.92
N ARG A 265 -3.36 -32.61 -2.84
CA ARG A 265 -2.32 -32.15 -1.89
C ARG A 265 -1.60 -33.30 -1.20
N LEU A 266 -2.32 -34.35 -0.81
CA LEU A 266 -1.71 -35.54 -0.21
C LEU A 266 -0.83 -36.30 -1.22
N ARG A 267 -1.20 -36.31 -2.50
CA ARG A 267 -0.40 -36.94 -3.57
C ARG A 267 0.87 -36.16 -3.85
N GLU A 268 0.79 -34.82 -3.94
CA GLU A 268 1.93 -33.91 -4.10
C GLU A 268 2.92 -34.05 -2.93
N LEU A 269 2.42 -34.13 -1.68
CA LEU A 269 3.24 -34.39 -0.50
C LEU A 269 3.94 -35.77 -0.56
N GLY A 270 3.23 -36.78 -1.05
CA GLY A 270 3.81 -38.14 -1.22
C GLY A 270 4.89 -38.17 -2.31
N GLU A 271 4.80 -37.35 -3.36
CA GLU A 271 5.83 -37.21 -4.38
C GLU A 271 7.08 -36.51 -3.83
N LEU A 272 6.91 -35.39 -3.12
CA LEU A 272 8.01 -34.65 -2.48
C LEU A 272 8.77 -35.51 -1.44
N HIS A 273 8.05 -36.37 -0.70
CA HIS A 273 8.69 -37.30 0.23
C HIS A 273 9.47 -38.39 -0.52
N ARG A 274 8.92 -38.95 -1.60
CA ARG A 274 9.57 -39.98 -2.43
C ARG A 274 10.81 -39.44 -3.13
N ASP A 275 10.80 -38.17 -3.52
CA ASP A 275 11.90 -37.47 -4.16
C ASP A 275 12.99 -37.02 -3.16
N GLY A 276 12.82 -37.33 -1.86
CA GLY A 276 13.78 -37.00 -0.81
C GLY A 276 13.84 -35.53 -0.43
N VAL A 277 12.85 -34.74 -0.85
CA VAL A 277 12.75 -33.31 -0.53
C VAL A 277 12.20 -33.10 0.89
N LEU A 278 11.40 -34.04 1.40
CA LEU A 278 10.86 -34.04 2.74
C LEU A 278 11.36 -35.27 3.52
N THR A 279 11.76 -35.05 4.75
CA THR A 279 12.07 -36.13 5.70
C THR A 279 10.81 -36.81 6.19
N ASP A 280 10.93 -38.02 6.76
CA ASP A 280 9.79 -38.78 7.33
C ASP A 280 9.01 -37.96 8.39
N GLU A 281 9.72 -37.19 9.21
CA GLU A 281 9.13 -36.36 10.26
C GLU A 281 8.37 -35.14 9.67
N GLU A 282 8.96 -34.44 8.70
CA GLU A 282 8.33 -33.31 8.00
C GLU A 282 7.11 -33.75 7.20
N PHE A 283 7.18 -34.90 6.55
CA PHE A 283 6.05 -35.50 5.82
C PHE A 283 4.91 -35.81 6.78
N ALA A 284 5.19 -36.45 7.95
CA ALA A 284 4.18 -36.79 8.94
C ALA A 284 3.49 -35.55 9.53
N MET A 285 4.28 -34.48 9.86
CA MET A 285 3.74 -33.24 10.38
C MET A 285 2.90 -32.49 9.37
N THR A 286 3.35 -32.38 8.13
CA THR A 286 2.65 -31.66 7.05
C THR A 286 1.39 -32.39 6.63
N LYS A 287 1.42 -33.72 6.57
CA LYS A 287 0.24 -34.57 6.33
C LYS A 287 -0.81 -34.39 7.43
N ALA A 288 -0.40 -34.35 8.70
CA ALA A 288 -1.31 -34.14 9.82
C ALA A 288 -1.90 -32.71 9.82
N ALA A 289 -1.16 -31.71 9.36
CA ALA A 289 -1.64 -30.33 9.21
C ALA A 289 -2.67 -30.20 8.08
N VAL A 290 -2.42 -30.83 6.93
CA VAL A 290 -3.36 -30.88 5.79
C VAL A 290 -4.67 -31.56 6.18
N LEU A 291 -4.62 -32.66 6.94
CA LEU A 291 -5.79 -33.38 7.39
C LEU A 291 -6.59 -32.65 8.50
N ARG A 292 -5.97 -31.73 9.25
CA ARG A 292 -6.65 -30.93 10.29
C ARG A 292 -7.25 -29.64 9.76
N GLY A 293 -6.86 -29.17 8.58
CA GLY A 293 -7.36 -27.95 7.95
C GLY A 293 -8.63 -28.17 7.08
N PHE A 294 -9.17 -29.36 7.12
CA PHE A 294 -10.41 -29.79 6.48
C PHE A 294 -11.33 -30.50 7.51
#